data_084f875c5c2dee817b2bf8a3bd30ba81
#
_entry.id   084f875c5c2dee817b2bf8a3bd30ba81
#
_cell.length_a   1.000
_cell.length_b   1.000
_cell.length_c   1.000
_cell.angle_alpha   90.00
_cell.angle_beta   90.00
_cell.angle_gamma   90.00
#
_symmetry.space_group_name_H-M   'P 1'
#
loop_
_entity.id
_entity.type
_entity.pdbx_description
1 polymer ?
#
loop_
_entity_poly.entity_id
_entity_poly.type
_entity_poly.pdbx_seq_one_letter_code
_entity_poly.pdbx_strand_id
1 'polypeptide(L)'
;AEFCEELHAVGQYIQDGAPLMFETFLDVQEQNASLFAEKDQVEDFFDYLNGKDFWEMNKASFHATVKAHREKLPCLILEVERMDEYHFGQLFISLCFPAMCLPEFLG
;
A
#
# COMPACT_ATOMS: atom_id res chain seq x y z
N ALA A 1 2.38 8.17 2.32
CA ALA A 1 2.32 7.48 3.61
C ALA A 1 2.69 6.02 3.43
N GLU A 2 3.43 5.48 4.35
CA GLU A 2 3.76 4.06 4.44
C GLU A 2 2.91 3.44 5.56
N PHE A 3 1.88 2.71 5.21
CA PHE A 3 0.85 2.34 6.18
C PHE A 3 1.30 1.36 7.28
N CYS A 4 2.31 0.57 7.08
CA CYS A 4 2.84 -0.23 8.19
C CYS A 4 3.45 0.61 9.31
N GLU A 5 3.96 1.81 9.00
CA GLU A 5 4.59 2.72 9.96
C GLU A 5 3.63 3.81 10.45
N GLU A 6 2.75 4.29 9.58
CA GLU A 6 1.94 5.49 9.81
C GLU A 6 0.46 5.20 10.10
N LEU A 7 0.07 3.96 10.37
CA LEU A 7 -1.32 3.58 10.62
C LEU A 7 -1.97 4.37 11.76
N HIS A 8 -1.23 4.63 12.83
CA HIS A 8 -1.71 5.34 14.01
C HIS A 8 -1.56 6.86 13.96
N ALA A 9 -1.05 7.38 12.87
CA ALA A 9 -0.89 8.81 12.64
C ALA A 9 -1.70 9.24 11.40
N VAL A 10 -1.07 9.25 10.24
CA VAL A 10 -1.70 9.70 8.98
C VAL A 10 -2.85 8.77 8.57
N GLY A 11 -2.68 7.45 8.71
CA GLY A 11 -3.72 6.48 8.37
C GLY A 11 -4.98 6.66 9.21
N GLN A 12 -4.84 6.90 10.50
CA GLN A 12 -5.98 7.17 11.39
C GLN A 12 -6.67 8.50 11.06
N TYR A 13 -5.91 9.53 10.72
CA TYR A 13 -6.50 10.80 10.27
C TYR A 13 -7.30 10.61 8.97
N ILE A 14 -6.79 9.85 8.02
CA ILE A 14 -7.48 9.53 6.77
C ILE A 14 -8.79 8.79 7.07
N GLN A 15 -8.77 7.83 8.01
CA GLN A 15 -9.95 7.05 8.39
C GLN A 15 -11.00 7.90 9.10
N ASP A 16 -10.62 8.77 10.05
CA ASP A 16 -11.52 9.48 10.95
C ASP A 16 -11.64 10.99 10.64
N GLY A 17 -10.74 11.54 9.84
CA GLY A 17 -10.75 12.95 9.46
C GLY A 17 -11.86 13.31 8.48
N ALA A 18 -11.88 14.56 8.01
CA ALA A 18 -12.84 15.02 7.01
C ALA A 18 -12.61 14.35 5.65
N PRO A 19 -13.68 13.87 4.95
CA PRO A 19 -13.54 13.17 3.66
C PRO A 19 -13.34 14.17 2.51
N LEU A 20 -12.19 14.87 2.51
CA LEU A 20 -11.86 15.92 1.53
C LEU A 20 -10.89 15.45 0.45
N MET A 21 -10.55 14.16 0.41
CA MET A 21 -9.54 13.61 -0.48
C MET A 21 -9.99 12.28 -1.09
N PHE A 22 -9.25 11.81 -2.07
CA PHE A 22 -9.27 10.43 -2.53
C PHE A 22 -7.88 9.82 -2.34
N GLU A 23 -7.80 8.51 -2.31
CA GLU A 23 -6.55 7.79 -2.16
C GLU A 23 -6.20 6.98 -3.39
N THR A 24 -4.92 6.88 -3.66
CA THR A 24 -4.38 5.95 -4.65
C THR A 24 -3.42 4.99 -3.95
N PHE A 25 -3.74 3.72 -3.98
CA PHE A 25 -2.91 2.65 -3.43
C PHE A 25 -2.08 2.02 -4.54
N LEU A 26 -0.79 1.83 -4.29
CA LEU A 26 0.10 1.06 -5.15
C LEU A 26 0.18 -0.37 -4.63
N ASP A 27 -0.31 -1.32 -5.42
CA ASP A 27 -0.29 -2.74 -5.11
C ASP A 27 0.72 -3.48 -5.99
N VAL A 28 1.81 -3.92 -5.38
CA VAL A 28 2.83 -4.74 -6.04
C VAL A 28 2.43 -6.20 -5.92
N GLN A 29 2.30 -6.92 -7.04
CA GLN A 29 1.76 -8.28 -7.08
C GLN A 29 2.78 -9.35 -6.69
N GLU A 30 4.04 -9.19 -7.10
CA GLU A 30 5.12 -10.14 -6.85
C GLU A 30 6.19 -9.57 -5.93
N GLN A 31 6.63 -10.36 -4.96
CA GLN A 31 7.75 -9.97 -4.10
C GLN A 31 9.09 -10.22 -4.78
N ASN A 32 10.05 -9.34 -4.52
CA ASN A 32 11.43 -9.51 -5.03
C ASN A 32 12.27 -10.44 -4.16
N ALA A 33 11.94 -10.59 -2.90
CA ALA A 33 12.64 -11.44 -1.94
C ALA A 33 11.66 -11.94 -0.86
N SER A 34 11.97 -13.10 -0.28
CA SER A 34 11.22 -13.65 0.84
C SER A 34 11.99 -13.44 2.14
N LEU A 35 11.30 -12.95 3.15
CA LEU A 35 11.84 -12.79 4.50
C LEU A 35 10.82 -13.35 5.49
N PHE A 36 11.23 -14.35 6.25
CA PHE A 36 10.37 -15.05 7.21
C PHE A 36 10.68 -14.60 8.65
N ALA A 37 9.63 -14.52 9.46
CA ALA A 37 9.80 -14.37 10.89
C ALA A 37 10.45 -15.63 11.47
N GLU A 38 11.54 -15.46 12.20
CA GLU A 38 12.20 -16.58 12.89
C GLU A 38 11.32 -17.11 14.01
N LYS A 39 11.40 -18.43 14.23
CA LYS A 39 10.77 -19.04 15.38
C LYS A 39 11.61 -18.76 16.60
N ASP A 40 11.05 -18.06 17.54
CA ASP A 40 11.64 -17.90 18.86
C ASP A 40 10.96 -18.80 19.90
N GLN A 41 11.50 -18.84 21.10
CA GLN A 41 10.96 -19.59 22.24
C GLN A 41 10.38 -18.66 23.30
N VAL A 42 10.09 -17.42 22.91
CA VAL A 42 9.55 -16.40 23.83
C VAL A 42 8.02 -16.48 23.80
N GLU A 43 7.40 -16.70 24.93
CA GLU A 43 5.95 -16.62 25.09
C GLU A 43 5.50 -15.17 25.18
N ASP A 44 5.27 -14.53 24.03
CA ASP A 44 4.89 -13.12 23.92
C ASP A 44 3.53 -12.88 23.22
N PHE A 45 2.76 -13.94 22.99
CA PHE A 45 1.51 -13.95 22.24
C PHE A 45 1.64 -13.67 20.73
N PHE A 46 2.87 -13.60 20.20
CA PHE A 46 3.15 -13.42 18.76
C PHE A 46 3.54 -14.73 18.05
N ASP A 47 3.42 -15.88 18.72
CA ASP A 47 3.76 -17.20 18.17
C ASP A 47 3.06 -17.50 16.83
N TYR A 48 1.88 -16.90 16.59
CA TYR A 48 1.16 -17.05 15.33
C TYR A 48 1.89 -16.42 14.14
N LEU A 49 2.88 -15.56 14.37
CA LEU A 49 3.72 -14.94 13.33
C LEU A 49 4.94 -15.80 12.97
N ASN A 50 5.28 -16.77 13.84
CA ASN A 50 6.45 -17.63 13.64
C ASN A 50 6.39 -18.38 12.32
N GLY A 51 7.43 -18.20 11.49
CA GLY A 51 7.52 -18.82 10.17
C GLY A 51 6.65 -18.19 9.09
N LYS A 52 5.99 -17.06 9.37
CA LYS A 52 5.24 -16.30 8.36
C LYS A 52 6.17 -15.44 7.51
N ASP A 53 5.82 -15.30 6.24
CA ASP A 53 6.48 -14.39 5.33
C ASP A 53 6.06 -12.94 5.64
N PHE A 54 7.01 -12.03 5.76
CA PHE A 54 6.74 -10.59 5.95
C PHE A 54 5.92 -10.01 4.81
N TRP A 55 6.09 -10.52 3.60
CA TRP A 55 5.27 -10.13 2.46
C TRP A 55 3.79 -10.44 2.69
N GLU A 56 3.45 -11.63 3.17
CA GLU A 56 2.06 -12.01 3.48
C GLU A 56 1.46 -11.12 4.57
N MET A 57 2.24 -10.82 5.61
CA MET A 57 1.81 -9.90 6.68
C MET A 57 1.55 -8.51 6.15
N ASN A 58 2.44 -7.98 5.30
CA ASN A 58 2.30 -6.68 4.67
C ASN A 58 1.07 -6.64 3.74
N LYS A 59 0.83 -7.68 2.95
CA LYS A 59 -0.35 -7.79 2.10
C LYS A 59 -1.64 -7.83 2.90
N ALA A 60 -1.67 -8.55 4.01
CA ALA A 60 -2.83 -8.58 4.90
C ALA A 60 -3.14 -7.19 5.48
N SER A 61 -2.11 -6.46 5.93
CA SER A 61 -2.23 -5.07 6.39
C SER A 61 -2.74 -4.15 5.27
N PHE A 62 -2.18 -4.26 4.07
CA PHE A 62 -2.62 -3.52 2.89
C PHE A 62 -4.11 -3.72 2.60
N HIS A 63 -4.56 -4.97 2.51
CA HIS A 63 -5.95 -5.26 2.21
C HIS A 63 -6.91 -4.78 3.31
N ALA A 64 -6.51 -4.91 4.58
CA ALA A 64 -7.30 -4.41 5.69
C ALA A 64 -7.44 -2.88 5.65
N THR A 65 -6.35 -2.17 5.37
CA THR A 65 -6.33 -0.70 5.25
C THR A 65 -7.19 -0.23 4.09
N VAL A 66 -7.03 -0.81 2.90
CA VAL A 66 -7.85 -0.49 1.73
C VAL A 66 -9.33 -0.69 2.02
N LYS A 67 -9.68 -1.81 2.66
CA LYS A 67 -11.07 -2.11 3.02
C LYS A 67 -11.64 -1.07 3.97
N ALA A 68 -10.90 -0.68 5.00
CA ALA A 68 -11.34 0.32 5.97
C ALA A 68 -11.52 1.70 5.33
N HIS A 69 -10.56 2.15 4.53
CA HIS A 69 -10.60 3.48 3.92
C HIS A 69 -11.67 3.61 2.83
N ARG A 70 -11.92 2.53 2.08
CA ARG A 70 -12.98 2.52 1.04
C ARG A 70 -14.39 2.76 1.59
N GLU A 71 -14.62 2.54 2.85
CA GLU A 71 -15.92 2.85 3.48
C GLU A 71 -16.17 4.36 3.57
N LYS A 72 -15.12 5.16 3.51
CA LYS A 72 -15.18 6.61 3.72
C LYS A 72 -14.74 7.45 2.53
N LEU A 73 -13.73 6.99 1.79
CA LEU A 73 -13.08 7.73 0.72
C LEU A 73 -13.09 6.95 -0.60
N PRO A 74 -13.14 7.64 -1.74
CA PRO A 74 -12.84 7.02 -3.02
C PRO A 74 -11.39 6.52 -3.03
N CYS A 75 -11.19 5.25 -3.38
CA CYS A 75 -9.88 4.63 -3.47
C CYS A 75 -9.62 4.08 -4.86
N LEU A 76 -8.48 4.42 -5.42
CA LEU A 76 -7.93 3.85 -6.64
C LEU A 76 -6.84 2.85 -6.27
N ILE A 77 -6.75 1.75 -7.00
CA ILE A 77 -5.68 0.77 -6.83
C ILE A 77 -4.91 0.69 -8.14
N LEU A 78 -3.62 1.00 -8.09
CA LEU A 78 -2.68 0.78 -9.17
C LEU A 78 -1.94 -0.52 -8.93
N GLU A 79 -2.17 -1.50 -9.77
CA GLU A 79 -1.51 -2.80 -9.70
C GLU A 79 -0.24 -2.78 -10.55
N VAL A 80 0.87 -3.16 -9.95
CA VAL A 80 2.18 -3.31 -10.60
C VAL A 80 2.64 -4.75 -10.41
N GLU A 81 3.03 -5.42 -11.47
CA GLU A 81 3.40 -6.84 -11.42
C GLU A 81 4.55 -7.07 -10.44
N ARG A 82 5.63 -6.31 -10.58
CA ARG A 82 6.77 -6.36 -9.66
C ARG A 82 7.49 -5.02 -9.59
N MET A 83 8.30 -4.83 -8.56
CA MET A 83 9.16 -3.65 -8.41
C MET A 83 10.52 -3.91 -9.06
N ASP A 84 10.64 -3.60 -10.34
CA ASP A 84 11.88 -3.54 -11.10
C ASP A 84 11.96 -2.23 -11.91
N GLU A 85 13.07 -2.00 -12.58
CA GLU A 85 13.33 -0.76 -13.32
C GLU A 85 12.33 -0.57 -14.47
N TYR A 86 11.91 -1.66 -15.12
CA TYR A 86 10.95 -1.61 -16.21
C TYR A 86 9.56 -1.17 -15.73
N HIS A 87 9.03 -1.83 -14.71
CA HIS A 87 7.70 -1.50 -14.16
C HIS A 87 7.70 -0.14 -13.46
N PHE A 88 8.82 0.24 -12.82
CA PHE A 88 8.98 1.58 -12.26
C PHE A 88 8.91 2.65 -13.35
N GLY A 89 9.59 2.45 -14.49
CA GLY A 89 9.54 3.36 -15.63
C GLY A 89 8.12 3.51 -16.20
N GLN A 90 7.40 2.39 -16.32
CA GLN A 90 5.99 2.43 -16.76
C GLN A 90 5.09 3.20 -15.78
N LEU A 91 5.23 2.94 -14.49
CA LEU A 91 4.48 3.64 -13.44
C LEU A 91 4.77 5.14 -13.49
N PHE A 92 6.05 5.52 -13.58
CA PHE A 92 6.46 6.92 -13.67
C PHE A 92 5.83 7.64 -14.86
N ILE A 93 5.91 7.06 -16.05
CA ILE A 93 5.30 7.63 -17.26
C ILE A 93 3.78 7.70 -17.12
N SER A 94 3.14 6.67 -16.57
CA SER A 94 1.68 6.63 -16.38
C SER A 94 1.17 7.70 -15.44
N LEU A 95 1.97 8.13 -14.47
CA LEU A 95 1.63 9.21 -13.55
C LEU A 95 1.96 10.60 -14.13
N CYS A 96 3.11 10.74 -14.80
CA CYS A 96 3.56 12.02 -15.34
C CYS A 96 2.82 12.44 -16.60
N PHE A 97 2.53 11.52 -17.52
CA PHE A 97 1.90 11.83 -18.80
C PHE A 97 0.51 12.46 -18.65
N PRO A 98 -0.42 11.92 -17.86
CA PRO A 98 -1.71 12.58 -17.63
C PRO A 98 -1.58 13.96 -16.98
N ALA A 99 -0.62 14.13 -16.06
CA ALA A 99 -0.36 15.42 -15.42
C ALA A 99 0.13 16.49 -16.42
N MET A 100 0.90 16.07 -17.42
CA MET A 100 1.36 16.97 -18.49
C MET A 100 0.23 17.35 -19.47
N CYS A 101 -0.70 16.43 -19.74
CA CYS A 101 -1.82 16.67 -20.64
C CYS A 101 -3.00 17.38 -19.98
N LEU A 102 -3.11 17.37 -18.66
CA LEU A 102 -4.23 17.94 -17.93
C LEU A 102 -4.50 19.42 -18.24
N PRO A 103 -3.50 20.31 -18.38
CA PRO A 103 -3.72 21.71 -18.74
C PRO A 103 -4.40 21.89 -20.08
N GLU A 104 -4.15 21.01 -21.06
CA GLU A 104 -4.77 21.08 -22.38
C GLU A 104 -6.26 20.72 -22.34
N PHE A 105 -6.68 19.85 -21.41
CA PHE A 105 -8.08 19.49 -21.21
C PHE A 105 -8.86 20.50 -20.37
N LEU A 106 -8.18 21.20 -19.44
CA LEU A 106 -8.81 22.18 -18.56
C LEU A 106 -8.85 23.60 -19.17
N GLY A 107 -8.18 23.78 -20.31
CA GLY A 107 -8.21 25.02 -21.11
C GLY A 107 -7.60 26.20 -20.47
#